data_0d3b0d22225019c3b2560d434371752c
#
_entry.id   0d3b0d22225019c3b2560d434371752c
#
_cell.length_a   1.000
_cell.length_b   1.000
_cell.length_c   1.000
_cell.angle_alpha   90.00
_cell.angle_beta   90.00
_cell.angle_gamma   90.00
#
_symmetry.space_group_name_H-M   'P 1'
#
loop_
_entity.id
_entity.type
_entity.pdbx_description
1 polymer ?
#
loop_
_entity_poly.entity_id
_entity_poly.type
_entity_poly.pdbx_seq_one_letter_code
_entity_poly.pdbx_strand_id
1 'polypeptide(L)'
;MGKKKPDNVADNPGILPYGSNVGAPAIKSTDVDTWKNEKVVKTNHYFETRYKEIRNEYLQMMEQYQYNKLVYSSQFKFEPIKGHTYYLYQRENGKLWLSLIEPNQWDQIFVGAFELDSNDKWEK
;
A
#
# COMPACT_ATOMS: atom_id res chain seq x y z
N MET A 1 -6.03 -27.87 30.91
CA MET A 1 -6.09 -27.93 30.44
C MET A 1 -6.02 -27.54 29.86
N GLY A 2 -6.00 -27.30 29.83
CA GLY A 2 -6.05 -27.17 29.25
C GLY A 2 -5.87 -26.74 28.78
N LYS A 3 -5.73 -26.54 28.65
CA LYS A 3 -5.51 -26.26 28.00
C LYS A 3 -5.65 -26.05 27.31
N LYS A 4 -5.85 -25.90 27.32
CA LYS A 4 -5.97 -26.03 26.48
C LYS A 4 -6.02 -25.55 25.42
N LYS A 5 -5.88 -25.57 24.82
CA LYS A 5 -5.90 -25.23 23.71
C LYS A 5 -6.92 -25.39 23.10
N PRO A 6 -7.37 -24.96 22.76
CA PRO A 6 -8.30 -25.11 22.17
C PRO A 6 -8.33 -25.73 21.19
N ASP A 7 -8.45 -25.93 21.01
CA ASP A 7 -8.58 -26.46 20.19
C ASP A 7 -8.52 -26.34 19.01
N ASN A 8 -8.56 -25.73 18.77
CA ASN A 8 -8.50 -25.54 17.51
C ASN A 8 -7.36 -25.26 17.16
N VAL A 9 -6.88 -25.19 17.74
CA VAL A 9 -5.88 -25.02 17.47
C VAL A 9 -5.16 -25.74 17.70
N ALA A 10 -5.32 -26.21 17.88
CA ALA A 10 -4.79 -26.91 17.93
C ALA A 10 -3.86 -27.10 18.21
N ASP A 11 -3.76 -27.44 18.88
CA ASP A 11 -2.85 -27.79 19.14
C ASP A 11 -1.99 -27.77 18.33
N ASN A 12 -1.74 -27.80 17.79
CA ASN A 12 -0.96 -27.82 16.97
C ASN A 12 -1.25 -28.16 15.87
N PRO A 13 -1.75 -27.62 15.53
CA PRO A 13 -2.28 -28.02 14.49
C PRO A 13 -1.45 -28.20 13.45
N GLY A 14 -0.91 -27.42 13.06
CA GLY A 14 -0.21 -27.55 11.95
C GLY A 14 0.67 -28.58 11.96
N ILE A 15 0.81 -29.08 13.02
CA ILE A 15 1.67 -29.95 13.02
C ILE A 15 1.27 -31.15 12.85
N LEU A 16 0.26 -31.33 12.55
CA LEU A 16 -0.07 -32.49 12.38
C LEU A 16 0.77 -33.34 11.94
N PRO A 17 0.80 -34.23 12.30
CA PRO A 17 1.64 -35.14 12.00
C PRO A 17 1.42 -35.96 10.94
N TYR A 18 0.78 -35.60 10.07
CA TYR A 18 0.63 -36.45 9.02
C TYR A 18 1.92 -36.97 8.57
N GLY A 19 2.89 -36.26 8.88
CA GLY A 19 4.13 -36.76 8.45
C GLY A 19 4.55 -37.96 9.12
N SER A 20 3.94 -38.25 10.17
CA SER A 20 4.41 -39.38 10.82
C SER A 20 3.60 -40.55 10.46
N ASN A 21 2.95 -40.51 9.43
CA ASN A 21 2.23 -41.60 9.03
C ASN A 21 3.02 -42.78 8.83
N VAL A 22 2.80 -43.70 9.58
CA VAL A 22 3.56 -44.80 9.54
C VAL A 22 3.38 -45.62 8.40
N GLY A 23 2.34 -45.65 7.91
CA GLY A 23 2.13 -46.48 6.77
C GLY A 23 2.71 -45.96 5.53
N ALA A 24 3.32 -44.85 5.63
CA ALA A 24 3.78 -44.24 4.44
C ALA A 24 4.94 -44.98 3.91
N PRO A 25 4.96 -45.27 2.74
CA PRO A 25 6.00 -45.97 2.21
C PRO A 25 7.02 -45.10 1.86
N ALA A 26 7.76 -45.52 1.62
CA ALA A 26 8.80 -45.31 1.07
C ALA A 26 9.25 -44.08 0.42
N ILE A 27 8.75 -43.04 0.65
CA ILE A 27 9.32 -41.87 0.11
C ILE A 27 10.45 -41.49 0.99
N LYS A 28 11.59 -41.35 0.43
CA LYS A 28 12.73 -41.02 1.23
C LYS A 28 12.60 -39.61 1.72
N SER A 29 12.91 -39.40 2.97
CA SER A 29 12.74 -38.09 3.55
C SER A 29 13.59 -37.04 2.86
N THR A 30 14.74 -37.39 2.36
CA THR A 30 15.57 -36.43 1.65
C THR A 30 14.90 -35.93 0.38
N ASP A 31 14.20 -36.79 -0.32
CA ASP A 31 13.51 -36.39 -1.53
C ASP A 31 12.36 -35.44 -1.20
N VAL A 32 11.66 -35.74 -0.14
CA VAL A 32 10.56 -34.89 0.30
C VAL A 32 11.09 -33.55 0.77
N ASP A 33 12.15 -33.56 1.51
CA ASP A 33 12.73 -32.33 2.01
C ASP A 33 13.22 -31.44 0.87
N THR A 34 13.85 -32.03 -0.13
CA THR A 34 14.29 -31.27 -1.29
C THR A 34 13.11 -30.66 -2.02
N TRP A 35 12.07 -31.46 -2.22
CA TRP A 35 10.86 -30.97 -2.88
C TRP A 35 10.22 -29.82 -2.12
N LYS A 36 10.11 -29.96 -0.81
CA LYS A 36 9.54 -28.92 0.03
C LYS A 36 10.38 -27.65 -0.03
N ASN A 37 11.69 -27.79 0.03
CA ASN A 37 12.58 -26.62 0.00
C ASN A 37 12.42 -25.86 -1.31
N GLU A 38 12.33 -26.56 -2.40
CA GLU A 38 12.10 -25.93 -3.69
C GLU A 38 10.79 -25.15 -3.72
N LYS A 39 9.74 -25.74 -3.17
CA LYS A 39 8.42 -25.10 -3.15
C LYS A 39 8.41 -23.90 -2.22
N VAL A 40 9.06 -24.02 -1.08
CA VAL A 40 9.15 -22.92 -0.14
C VAL A 40 9.91 -21.74 -0.73
N VAL A 41 11.03 -21.99 -1.39
CA VAL A 41 11.77 -20.93 -2.03
C VAL A 41 10.94 -20.24 -3.10
N LYS A 42 10.23 -21.02 -3.90
CA LYS A 42 9.38 -20.47 -4.94
C LYS A 42 8.26 -19.63 -4.38
N THR A 43 7.59 -20.12 -3.35
CA THR A 43 6.49 -19.38 -2.77
C THR A 43 6.97 -18.16 -2.00
N ASN A 44 8.13 -18.24 -1.35
CA ASN A 44 8.71 -17.10 -0.67
C ASN A 44 9.01 -15.98 -1.67
N HIS A 45 9.51 -16.35 -2.83
CA HIS A 45 9.76 -15.36 -3.86
C HIS A 45 8.47 -14.69 -4.31
N TYR A 46 7.42 -15.48 -4.49
CA TYR A 46 6.12 -14.95 -4.85
C TYR A 46 5.60 -13.96 -3.80
N PHE A 47 5.68 -14.34 -2.52
CA PHE A 47 5.19 -13.49 -1.44
C PHE A 47 6.04 -12.23 -1.27
N GLU A 48 7.33 -12.32 -1.48
CA GLU A 48 8.20 -11.15 -1.45
C GLU A 48 7.80 -10.17 -2.53
N THR A 49 7.59 -10.66 -3.75
CA THR A 49 7.20 -9.82 -4.86
C THR A 49 5.86 -9.15 -4.58
N ARG A 50 4.91 -9.93 -4.10
CA ARG A 50 3.58 -9.43 -3.80
C ARG A 50 3.61 -8.39 -2.67
N TYR A 51 4.43 -8.65 -1.67
CA TYR A 51 4.61 -7.70 -0.59
C TYR A 51 5.14 -6.35 -1.11
N LYS A 52 6.12 -6.40 -1.99
CA LYS A 52 6.68 -5.17 -2.56
C LYS A 52 5.64 -4.41 -3.38
N GLU A 53 4.82 -5.13 -4.12
CA GLU A 53 3.73 -4.51 -4.89
C GLU A 53 2.74 -3.81 -3.98
N ILE A 54 2.30 -4.50 -2.94
CA ILE A 54 1.34 -3.95 -2.00
C ILE A 54 1.94 -2.76 -1.26
N ARG A 55 3.21 -2.86 -0.89
CA ARG A 55 3.89 -1.78 -0.20
C ARG A 55 3.97 -0.54 -1.10
N ASN A 56 4.28 -0.72 -2.38
CA ASN A 56 4.34 0.38 -3.31
C ASN A 56 2.97 1.02 -3.51
N GLU A 57 1.93 0.20 -3.62
CA GLU A 57 0.56 0.70 -3.73
C GLU A 57 0.16 1.48 -2.49
N TYR A 58 0.54 0.97 -1.33
CA TYR A 58 0.25 1.64 -0.07
C TYR A 58 0.94 3.01 -0.01
N LEU A 59 2.21 3.06 -0.39
CA LEU A 59 2.95 4.32 -0.37
C LEU A 59 2.36 5.34 -1.33
N GLN A 60 1.95 4.89 -2.51
CA GLN A 60 1.28 5.77 -3.48
C GLN A 60 -0.04 6.29 -2.93
N MET A 61 -0.80 5.43 -2.27
CA MET A 61 -2.06 5.83 -1.67
C MET A 61 -1.82 6.86 -0.56
N MET A 62 -0.80 6.65 0.27
CA MET A 62 -0.47 7.58 1.34
C MET A 62 -0.03 8.93 0.79
N GLU A 63 0.69 8.92 -0.31
CA GLU A 63 1.10 10.16 -0.97
C GLU A 63 -0.12 10.91 -1.49
N GLN A 64 -1.05 10.21 -2.13
CA GLN A 64 -2.31 10.80 -2.59
C GLN A 64 -3.11 11.37 -1.43
N TYR A 65 -3.15 10.65 -0.32
CA TYR A 65 -3.85 11.12 0.86
C TYR A 65 -3.25 12.43 1.36
N GLN A 66 -1.92 12.52 1.40
CA GLN A 66 -1.24 13.72 1.85
C GLN A 66 -1.52 14.90 0.90
N TYR A 67 -1.52 14.68 -0.40
CA TYR A 67 -1.85 15.71 -1.36
C TYR A 67 -3.26 16.23 -1.14
N ASN A 68 -4.21 15.31 -0.99
CA ASN A 68 -5.59 15.70 -0.81
C ASN A 68 -5.78 16.52 0.44
N LYS A 69 -5.16 16.09 1.52
CA LYS A 69 -5.22 16.81 2.77
C LYS A 69 -4.63 18.21 2.62
N LEU A 70 -3.52 18.30 1.91
CA LEU A 70 -2.83 19.57 1.70
C LEU A 70 -3.68 20.52 0.89
N VAL A 71 -4.24 20.07 -0.23
CA VAL A 71 -5.02 20.92 -1.11
C VAL A 71 -6.32 21.37 -0.43
N TYR A 72 -7.02 20.45 0.21
CA TYR A 72 -8.27 20.81 0.88
C TYR A 72 -8.05 21.72 2.09
N SER A 73 -6.88 21.68 2.69
CA SER A 73 -6.58 22.59 3.79
C SER A 73 -6.07 23.94 3.31
N SER A 74 -5.81 24.10 2.02
CA SER A 74 -5.32 25.35 1.47
C SER A 74 -6.47 26.36 1.36
N GLN A 75 -6.12 27.61 1.12
CA GLN A 75 -7.12 28.68 0.99
C GLN A 75 -7.56 28.81 -0.45
N PHE A 76 -8.86 28.74 -0.70
CA PHE A 76 -9.41 29.08 -2.00
C PHE A 76 -10.85 29.51 -1.78
N LYS A 77 -11.31 30.46 -2.61
CA LYS A 77 -12.63 31.02 -2.48
C LYS A 77 -13.54 30.69 -3.63
N PHE A 78 -13.14 29.76 -4.45
CA PHE A 78 -13.94 29.33 -5.58
C PHE A 78 -14.23 27.84 -5.43
N GLU A 79 -15.23 27.36 -6.13
CA GLU A 79 -15.54 25.93 -6.16
C GLU A 79 -14.76 25.30 -7.28
N PRO A 80 -13.81 24.42 -6.99
CA PRO A 80 -13.03 23.78 -8.05
C PRO A 80 -13.93 22.94 -8.96
N ILE A 81 -13.64 22.98 -10.24
CA ILE A 81 -14.39 22.24 -11.24
C ILE A 81 -13.64 20.96 -11.57
N LYS A 82 -14.36 19.86 -11.58
CA LYS A 82 -13.77 18.56 -11.90
C LYS A 82 -13.18 18.58 -13.30
N GLY A 83 -12.02 17.98 -13.43
CA GLY A 83 -11.33 17.93 -14.72
C GLY A 83 -10.42 19.11 -15.01
N HIS A 84 -10.42 20.12 -14.18
CA HIS A 84 -9.59 21.29 -14.38
C HIS A 84 -8.35 21.22 -13.50
N THR A 85 -7.27 21.82 -13.97
CA THR A 85 -6.00 21.83 -13.23
C THR A 85 -5.88 23.15 -12.45
N TYR A 86 -5.45 23.01 -11.22
CA TYR A 86 -5.24 24.16 -10.34
C TYR A 86 -3.82 24.08 -9.80
N TYR A 87 -3.30 25.24 -9.38
CA TYR A 87 -1.91 25.35 -8.96
C TYR A 87 -1.86 25.78 -7.50
N LEU A 88 -1.10 25.05 -6.71
CA LEU A 88 -0.97 25.31 -5.29
C LEU A 88 0.28 26.13 -5.05
N TYR A 89 0.13 27.23 -4.32
CA TYR A 89 1.22 28.14 -4.01
C TYR A 89 1.34 28.34 -2.51
N GLN A 90 2.49 28.79 -2.09
CA GLN A 90 2.76 29.05 -0.68
C GLN A 90 3.07 30.52 -0.49
N ARG A 91 2.46 31.13 0.53
CA ARG A 91 2.76 32.51 0.89
C ARG A 91 3.98 32.54 1.78
N GLU A 92 4.55 33.73 1.95
CA GLU A 92 5.73 33.89 2.81
C GLU A 92 5.50 33.43 4.23
N ASN A 93 4.27 33.54 4.72
CA ASN A 93 3.93 33.10 6.07
C ASN A 93 3.68 31.59 6.14
N GLY A 94 3.94 30.84 5.07
CA GLY A 94 3.76 29.40 5.06
C GLY A 94 2.36 28.91 4.70
N LYS A 95 1.41 29.81 4.55
CA LYS A 95 0.05 29.41 4.21
C LYS A 95 -0.05 29.04 2.73
N LEU A 96 -0.84 28.01 2.46
CA LEU A 96 -1.03 27.52 1.10
C LEU A 96 -2.31 28.08 0.52
N TRP A 97 -2.32 28.30 -0.79
CA TRP A 97 -3.51 28.77 -1.48
C TRP A 97 -3.53 28.23 -2.90
N LEU A 98 -4.74 28.05 -3.42
CA LEU A 98 -4.96 27.45 -4.72
C LEU A 98 -5.33 28.52 -5.73
N SER A 99 -4.81 28.40 -6.95
CA SER A 99 -5.04 29.38 -7.99
C SER A 99 -5.16 28.73 -9.36
N LEU A 100 -5.74 29.47 -10.29
CA LEU A 100 -5.80 29.05 -11.68
C LEU A 100 -4.58 29.53 -12.48
N ILE A 101 -3.76 30.37 -11.91
CA ILE A 101 -2.65 30.99 -12.61
C ILE A 101 -1.44 30.05 -12.63
N GLU A 102 -0.88 29.86 -13.82
CA GLU A 102 0.26 28.97 -13.99
C GLU A 102 1.53 29.58 -13.39
N PRO A 103 2.45 28.74 -12.92
CA PRO A 103 3.64 29.25 -12.23
C PRO A 103 4.55 30.10 -13.09
N ASN A 104 4.53 29.92 -14.41
CA ASN A 104 5.38 30.71 -15.29
C ASN A 104 4.82 32.12 -15.53
N GLN A 105 3.67 32.46 -14.99
CA GLN A 105 3.03 33.75 -15.20
C GLN A 105 3.28 34.74 -14.06
N TRP A 106 3.86 34.30 -12.96
CA TRP A 106 4.16 35.17 -11.84
C TRP A 106 5.23 34.57 -10.93
N ASP A 107 5.64 35.32 -9.93
CA ASP A 107 6.74 34.93 -9.05
C ASP A 107 6.26 34.43 -7.69
N GLN A 108 5.31 33.53 -7.65
CA GLN A 108 4.86 32.97 -6.39
C GLN A 108 5.58 31.65 -6.13
N ILE A 109 5.65 31.24 -4.88
CA ILE A 109 6.29 29.99 -4.52
C ILE A 109 5.36 28.85 -4.91
N PHE A 110 5.75 28.10 -5.92
CA PHE A 110 4.94 27.04 -6.48
C PHE A 110 5.15 25.74 -5.70
N VAL A 111 4.06 25.10 -5.29
CA VAL A 111 4.09 23.82 -4.57
C VAL A 111 3.77 22.65 -5.48
N GLY A 112 2.76 22.77 -6.30
CA GLY A 112 2.40 21.68 -7.22
C GLY A 112 1.14 21.98 -8.01
N ALA A 113 0.95 21.23 -9.09
CA ALA A 113 -0.24 21.31 -9.91
C ALA A 113 -1.12 20.10 -9.60
N PHE A 114 -2.41 20.34 -9.44
CA PHE A 114 -3.33 19.29 -9.07
C PHE A 114 -4.61 19.39 -9.90
N GLU A 115 -5.16 18.23 -10.22
CA GLU A 115 -6.41 18.17 -10.96
C GLU A 115 -7.46 17.48 -10.09
N LEU A 116 -8.66 18.04 -10.07
CA LEU A 116 -9.75 17.44 -9.30
C LEU A 116 -10.43 16.38 -10.17
N ASP A 117 -10.48 15.15 -9.68
CA ASP A 117 -11.09 14.06 -10.46
C ASP A 117 -12.58 13.94 -10.17
N SER A 118 -13.23 12.99 -10.81
CA SER A 118 -14.68 12.82 -10.70
C SER A 118 -15.12 12.37 -9.31
N ASN A 119 -14.21 11.91 -8.48
CA ASN A 119 -14.50 11.48 -7.13
C ASN A 119 -14.16 12.55 -6.09
N ASP A 120 -13.93 13.78 -6.54
CA ASP A 120 -13.53 14.91 -5.68
C ASP A 120 -12.18 14.70 -5.01
N LYS A 121 -11.33 13.89 -5.64
CA LYS A 121 -10.00 13.62 -5.15
C LYS A 121 -8.99 14.38 -6.00
N TRP A 122 -8.00 14.97 -5.38
CA TRP A 122 -6.96 15.68 -6.07
C TRP A 122 -5.86 14.73 -6.54
N GLU A 123 -5.46 14.88 -7.79
CA GLU A 123 -4.38 14.10 -8.37
C GLU A 123 -3.29 15.03 -8.88
N LYS A 124 -2.07 14.68 -8.60
CA LYS A 124 -0.93 15.50 -8.96
C LYS A 124 -0.48 15.32 -10.42
#